data_466c2aa5652dee47e06997f66bc23962
#
_entry.id   466c2aa5652dee47e06997f66bc23962
#
_cell.length_a   1.000
_cell.length_b   1.000
_cell.length_c   1.000
_cell.angle_alpha   90.00
_cell.angle_beta   90.00
_cell.angle_gamma   90.00
#
_symmetry.space_group_name_H-M   'P 1'
#
loop_
_entity.id
_entity.type
_entity.pdbx_description
1 polymer ?
#
loop_
_entity_poly.entity_id
_entity_poly.type
_entity_poly.pdbx_seq_one_letter_code
_entity_poly.pdbx_strand_id
1 'polypeptide(L)'
;MRIGLLYNRDIYANVALNALLPGLSKHHELALFYSERVGADQQRDPRLEVLIIKETSFTPPPGETFAELAHQAQSPEIGVTNINTDQRHLIENFKPDLLISIRFGQILHEQTIQLARLGVINLHSGLLPEYKGVMASFWSMLNKEVELGTTLHWVTNRKIDTGHVISTRSQSVQSGLSYMNQVLSLYGPGVEQIRDAIENIEQLAVTPRPDLPKGHYYSFPSTEEIDRFESAGWRLF
;
A
#
# COMPACT_ATOMS: atom_id res chain seq x y z
N MET A 1 20.62 -5.70 3.65
CA MET A 1 20.14 -4.29 3.59
C MET A 1 19.34 -3.97 4.84
N ARG A 2 19.16 -2.69 5.10
CA ARG A 2 18.22 -2.17 6.11
C ARG A 2 16.94 -1.73 5.42
N ILE A 3 15.84 -2.41 5.68
CA ILE A 3 14.56 -2.17 5.00
C ILE A 3 13.53 -1.67 6.02
N GLY A 4 13.02 -0.46 5.79
CA GLY A 4 11.89 0.07 6.55
C GLY A 4 10.57 -0.25 5.86
N LEU A 5 9.64 -0.85 6.58
CA LEU A 5 8.28 -1.14 6.11
C LEU A 5 7.32 -0.10 6.67
N LEU A 6 6.65 0.60 5.77
CA LEU A 6 5.64 1.62 6.08
C LEU A 6 4.26 1.05 5.74
N TYR A 7 3.36 0.91 6.71
CA TYR A 7 2.08 0.26 6.46
C TYR A 7 0.94 0.82 7.34
N ASN A 8 -0.27 0.41 7.04
CA ASN A 8 -1.44 0.63 7.87
C ASN A 8 -1.83 -0.67 8.58
N ARG A 9 -2.42 -0.60 9.76
CA ARG A 9 -2.93 -1.78 10.47
C ARG A 9 -4.31 -2.18 9.93
N ASP A 10 -4.35 -2.69 8.70
CA ASP A 10 -5.54 -3.23 8.07
C ASP A 10 -5.30 -4.66 7.57
N ILE A 11 -6.36 -5.35 7.19
CA ILE A 11 -6.30 -6.74 6.72
C ILE A 11 -5.40 -6.92 5.51
N TYR A 12 -5.34 -5.94 4.61
CA TYR A 12 -4.54 -6.03 3.39
C TYR A 12 -3.05 -5.96 3.68
N ALA A 13 -2.65 -5.02 4.54
CA ALA A 13 -1.28 -4.94 5.00
C ALA A 13 -0.89 -6.17 5.82
N ASN A 14 -1.80 -6.72 6.64
CA ASN A 14 -1.54 -7.96 7.38
C ASN A 14 -1.25 -9.12 6.44
N VAL A 15 -2.07 -9.35 5.42
CA VAL A 15 -1.85 -10.39 4.41
C VAL A 15 -0.53 -10.19 3.67
N ALA A 16 -0.23 -8.96 3.26
CA ALA A 16 1.03 -8.65 2.58
C ALA A 16 2.24 -8.92 3.47
N LEU A 17 2.21 -8.49 4.74
CA LEU A 17 3.32 -8.67 5.67
C LEU A 17 3.51 -10.15 6.05
N ASN A 18 2.43 -10.92 6.24
CA ASN A 18 2.52 -12.37 6.44
C ASN A 18 3.24 -13.07 5.29
N ALA A 19 2.97 -12.67 4.06
CA ALA A 19 3.67 -13.22 2.90
C ALA A 19 5.12 -12.72 2.80
N LEU A 20 5.40 -11.46 3.12
CA LEU A 20 6.67 -10.81 2.84
C LEU A 20 7.74 -11.01 3.92
N LEU A 21 7.38 -10.80 5.20
CA LEU A 21 8.33 -10.72 6.32
C LEU A 21 9.15 -12.01 6.56
N PRO A 22 8.58 -13.23 6.49
CA PRO A 22 9.34 -14.46 6.75
C PRO A 22 10.54 -14.65 5.78
N GLY A 23 10.44 -14.10 4.56
CA GLY A 23 11.55 -14.11 3.60
C GLY A 23 12.56 -12.99 3.88
N LEU A 24 12.07 -11.78 4.14
CA LEU A 24 12.94 -10.61 4.34
C LEU A 24 13.78 -10.69 5.62
N SER A 25 13.19 -11.10 6.74
CA SER A 25 13.85 -11.15 8.04
C SER A 25 15.07 -12.08 8.10
N LYS A 26 15.17 -13.04 7.17
CA LYS A 26 16.32 -13.94 7.07
C LYS A 26 17.58 -13.27 6.49
N HIS A 27 17.41 -12.21 5.71
CA HIS A 27 18.48 -11.63 4.90
C HIS A 27 18.66 -10.12 5.11
N HIS A 28 17.74 -9.47 5.82
CA HIS A 28 17.69 -8.01 5.97
C HIS A 28 17.39 -7.62 7.41
N GLU A 29 17.95 -6.50 7.84
CA GLU A 29 17.55 -5.81 9.07
C GLU A 29 16.28 -5.02 8.78
N LEU A 30 15.23 -5.20 9.59
CA LEU A 30 13.92 -4.63 9.35
C LEU A 30 13.56 -3.60 10.41
N ALA A 31 12.79 -2.58 10.01
CA ALA A 31 12.06 -1.69 10.92
C ALA A 31 10.61 -1.55 10.44
N LEU A 32 9.68 -1.62 11.37
CA LEU A 32 8.25 -1.68 11.11
C LEU A 32 7.57 -0.40 11.62
N PHE A 33 7.05 0.42 10.70
CA PHE A 33 6.39 1.68 11.00
C PHE A 33 4.94 1.62 10.52
N TYR A 34 3.98 1.81 11.42
CA TYR A 34 2.57 1.85 11.03
C TYR A 34 1.96 3.23 11.24
N SER A 35 1.01 3.61 10.38
CA SER A 35 0.26 4.85 10.55
C SER A 35 -0.73 4.72 11.70
N GLU A 36 -0.67 5.61 12.69
CA GLU A 36 -1.70 5.74 13.72
C GLU A 36 -2.92 6.52 13.23
N ARG A 37 -2.74 7.32 12.17
CA ARG A 37 -3.80 8.07 11.50
C ARG A 37 -3.76 7.83 10.00
N VAL A 38 -4.93 7.63 9.40
CA VAL A 38 -5.09 7.44 7.96
C VAL A 38 -5.98 8.54 7.39
N GLY A 39 -5.37 9.39 6.57
CA GLY A 39 -6.07 10.49 5.91
C GLY A 39 -6.51 11.64 6.83
N ALA A 40 -7.19 12.62 6.25
CA ALA A 40 -7.81 13.71 6.99
C ALA A 40 -9.19 13.29 7.52
N ASP A 41 -9.63 13.92 8.62
CA ASP A 41 -10.99 13.78 9.11
C ASP A 41 -11.97 14.38 8.07
N GLN A 42 -12.54 13.53 7.25
CA GLN A 42 -13.55 13.87 6.23
C GLN A 42 -14.82 13.11 6.55
N GLN A 43 -15.95 13.80 6.42
CA GLN A 43 -17.24 13.12 6.46
C GLN A 43 -17.35 12.18 5.26
N ARG A 44 -17.56 10.89 5.50
CA ARG A 44 -17.69 9.84 4.48
C ARG A 44 -19.09 9.25 4.53
N ASP A 45 -19.45 8.55 3.46
CA ASP A 45 -20.65 7.72 3.47
C ASP A 45 -20.56 6.67 4.61
N PRO A 46 -21.65 6.44 5.38
CA PRO A 46 -21.62 5.46 6.48
C PRO A 46 -21.19 4.05 6.07
N ARG A 47 -21.42 3.63 4.83
CA ARG A 47 -20.98 2.34 4.30
C ARG A 47 -19.44 2.25 4.22
N LEU A 48 -18.77 3.38 3.93
CA LEU A 48 -17.30 3.43 3.97
C LEU A 48 -16.76 3.34 5.39
N GLU A 49 -17.43 3.93 6.37
CA GLU A 49 -17.05 3.77 7.78
C GLU A 49 -17.16 2.30 8.23
N VAL A 50 -18.23 1.61 7.81
CA VAL A 50 -18.38 0.17 8.07
C VAL A 50 -17.29 -0.64 7.36
N LEU A 51 -16.94 -0.30 6.11
CA LEU A 51 -15.85 -0.93 5.39
C LEU A 51 -14.53 -0.76 6.14
N ILE A 52 -14.19 0.46 6.55
CA ILE A 52 -12.97 0.75 7.30
C ILE A 52 -12.91 -0.04 8.62
N ILE A 53 -14.03 -0.12 9.33
CA ILE A 53 -14.12 -0.95 10.56
C ILE A 53 -13.82 -2.41 10.23
N LYS A 54 -14.39 -2.97 9.16
CA LYS A 54 -14.13 -4.35 8.75
C LYS A 54 -12.68 -4.57 8.31
N GLU A 55 -12.07 -3.59 7.66
CA GLU A 55 -10.66 -3.64 7.24
C GLU A 55 -9.70 -3.59 8.45
N THR A 56 -10.05 -2.87 9.51
CA THR A 56 -9.17 -2.64 10.67
C THR A 56 -9.47 -3.51 11.88
N SER A 57 -10.72 -3.99 12.02
CA SER A 57 -11.16 -4.85 13.13
C SER A 57 -11.33 -6.32 12.68
N PHE A 58 -10.39 -6.82 11.91
CA PHE A 58 -10.43 -8.20 11.40
C PHE A 58 -9.81 -9.20 12.38
N THR A 59 -10.33 -10.41 12.38
CA THR A 59 -9.56 -11.55 12.89
C THR A 59 -8.55 -11.92 11.80
N PRO A 60 -7.26 -12.03 12.11
CA PRO A 60 -6.28 -12.40 11.10
C PRO A 60 -6.76 -13.65 10.33
N PRO A 61 -6.73 -13.64 8.99
CA PRO A 61 -6.85 -14.87 8.22
C PRO A 61 -5.74 -15.82 8.69
N PRO A 62 -5.74 -17.11 8.32
CA PRO A 62 -4.70 -18.04 8.77
C PRO A 62 -3.31 -17.42 8.55
N GLY A 63 -2.71 -16.91 9.61
CA GLY A 63 -1.48 -16.14 9.61
C GLY A 63 -1.27 -15.44 10.95
N GLU A 64 -0.14 -14.80 11.06
CA GLU A 64 0.31 -14.09 12.26
C GLU A 64 -0.34 -12.71 12.41
N THR A 65 -0.54 -12.29 13.64
CA THR A 65 -0.89 -10.89 13.97
C THR A 65 0.30 -9.96 13.69
N PHE A 66 0.06 -8.66 13.64
CA PHE A 66 1.15 -7.69 13.47
C PHE A 66 2.20 -7.80 14.58
N ALA A 67 1.79 -8.06 15.82
CA ALA A 67 2.71 -8.23 16.95
C ALA A 67 3.58 -9.50 16.80
N GLU A 68 3.01 -10.60 16.35
CA GLU A 68 3.75 -11.85 16.09
C GLU A 68 4.72 -11.68 14.92
N LEU A 69 4.29 -11.01 13.85
CA LEU A 69 5.16 -10.66 12.72
C LEU A 69 6.33 -9.77 13.15
N ALA A 70 6.09 -8.78 14.01
CA ALA A 70 7.12 -7.92 14.56
C ALA A 70 8.13 -8.71 15.41
N HIS A 71 7.63 -9.64 16.21
CA HIS A 71 8.48 -10.53 17.01
C HIS A 71 9.35 -11.43 16.11
N GLN A 72 8.77 -12.05 15.08
CA GLN A 72 9.52 -12.86 14.10
C GLN A 72 10.56 -12.05 13.33
N ALA A 73 10.23 -10.81 12.97
CA ALA A 73 11.13 -9.89 12.31
C ALA A 73 12.23 -9.32 13.24
N GLN A 74 12.16 -9.62 14.53
CA GLN A 74 13.02 -9.03 15.57
C GLN A 74 13.03 -7.50 15.53
N SER A 75 11.90 -6.90 15.17
CA SER A 75 11.71 -5.47 15.02
C SER A 75 10.42 -5.04 15.72
N PRO A 76 10.48 -4.10 16.67
CA PRO A 76 9.27 -3.58 17.28
C PRO A 76 8.42 -2.85 16.24
N GLU A 77 7.10 -2.92 16.38
CA GLU A 77 6.20 -2.03 15.66
C GLU A 77 6.28 -0.62 16.26
N ILE A 78 6.46 0.37 15.40
CA ILE A 78 6.54 1.77 15.79
C ILE A 78 5.35 2.52 15.19
N GLY A 79 4.46 3.01 16.04
CA GLY A 79 3.34 3.86 15.62
C GLY A 79 3.81 5.26 15.25
N VAL A 80 3.34 5.77 14.11
CA VAL A 80 3.71 7.10 13.65
C VAL A 80 2.46 7.94 13.33
N THR A 81 2.40 9.12 13.94
CA THR A 81 1.36 10.12 13.67
C THR A 81 1.81 11.13 12.61
N ASN A 82 3.10 11.47 12.57
CA ASN A 82 3.68 12.35 11.57
C ASN A 82 5.13 11.97 11.25
N ILE A 83 5.30 11.16 10.20
CA ILE A 83 6.61 10.65 9.75
C ILE A 83 7.50 11.73 9.10
N ASN A 84 6.92 12.86 8.71
CA ASN A 84 7.64 13.89 7.96
C ASN A 84 8.27 14.98 8.83
N THR A 85 7.82 15.12 10.08
CA THR A 85 8.29 16.17 11.01
C THR A 85 8.74 15.57 12.33
N ASP A 86 7.84 15.41 13.28
CA ASP A 86 8.15 15.10 14.68
C ASP A 86 8.80 13.72 14.85
N GLN A 87 8.43 12.76 13.98
CA GLN A 87 8.91 11.39 14.05
C GLN A 87 9.84 11.01 12.88
N ARG A 88 10.26 11.98 12.05
CA ARG A 88 11.23 11.73 10.99
C ARG A 88 12.55 11.16 11.51
N HIS A 89 12.95 11.56 12.71
CA HIS A 89 14.14 11.05 13.38
C HIS A 89 14.14 9.51 13.54
N LEU A 90 12.98 8.86 13.56
CA LEU A 90 12.87 7.40 13.63
C LEU A 90 13.45 6.74 12.38
N ILE A 91 13.15 7.30 11.21
CA ILE A 91 13.73 6.85 9.92
C ILE A 91 15.21 7.24 9.85
N GLU A 92 15.58 8.46 10.26
CA GLU A 92 16.97 8.93 10.28
C GLU A 92 17.86 8.02 11.14
N ASN A 93 17.38 7.62 12.31
CA ASN A 93 18.13 6.74 13.22
C ASN A 93 18.24 5.32 12.67
N PHE A 94 17.22 4.84 11.99
CA PHE A 94 17.25 3.51 11.36
C PHE A 94 18.18 3.48 10.15
N LYS A 95 18.38 4.59 9.41
CA LYS A 95 19.23 4.72 8.21
C LYS A 95 18.89 3.64 7.17
N PRO A 96 17.67 3.63 6.61
CA PRO A 96 17.26 2.58 5.69
C PRO A 96 18.03 2.64 4.37
N ASP A 97 18.33 1.47 3.83
CA ASP A 97 18.70 1.36 2.41
C ASP A 97 17.47 1.56 1.53
N LEU A 98 16.36 0.92 1.90
CA LEU A 98 15.09 0.94 1.15
C LEU A 98 13.92 1.17 2.11
N LEU A 99 12.97 1.99 1.70
CA LEU A 99 11.63 2.05 2.31
C LEU A 99 10.61 1.39 1.39
N ILE A 100 9.76 0.54 1.96
CA ILE A 100 8.67 -0.13 1.23
C ILE A 100 7.35 0.30 1.87
N SER A 101 6.52 0.95 1.08
CA SER A 101 5.19 1.40 1.50
C SER A 101 4.13 0.42 1.03
N ILE A 102 3.29 -0.04 1.96
CA ILE A 102 2.14 -0.91 1.70
C ILE A 102 0.95 -0.32 2.45
N ARG A 103 0.06 0.38 1.76
CA ARG A 103 -1.12 1.00 2.37
C ARG A 103 -0.80 2.05 3.46
N PHE A 104 0.38 2.63 3.45
CA PHE A 104 0.75 3.62 4.47
C PHE A 104 -0.14 4.87 4.40
N GLY A 105 -0.71 5.28 5.54
CA GLY A 105 -1.73 6.32 5.63
C GLY A 105 -1.22 7.76 5.53
N GLN A 106 0.07 7.97 5.29
CA GLN A 106 0.67 9.31 5.21
C GLN A 106 1.41 9.51 3.90
N ILE A 107 1.29 10.72 3.34
CA ILE A 107 2.07 11.15 2.18
C ILE A 107 3.51 11.42 2.66
N LEU A 108 4.49 10.85 1.98
CA LEU A 108 5.90 11.10 2.28
C LEU A 108 6.35 12.40 1.61
N HIS A 109 7.06 13.24 2.36
CA HIS A 109 7.70 14.43 1.84
C HIS A 109 9.11 14.13 1.36
N GLU A 110 9.64 14.96 0.48
CA GLU A 110 10.94 14.78 -0.16
C GLU A 110 12.06 14.55 0.85
N GLN A 111 12.04 15.28 1.97
CA GLN A 111 13.04 15.14 3.03
C GLN A 111 13.03 13.76 3.70
N THR A 112 11.87 13.12 3.83
CA THR A 112 11.72 11.77 4.37
C THR A 112 12.09 10.73 3.31
N ILE A 113 11.71 10.95 2.05
CA ILE A 113 12.04 10.08 0.93
C ILE A 113 13.56 9.96 0.76
N GLN A 114 14.28 11.06 0.88
CA GLN A 114 15.74 11.13 0.72
C GLN A 114 16.53 10.40 1.81
N LEU A 115 15.90 10.00 2.91
CA LEU A 115 16.57 9.24 3.98
C LEU A 115 16.87 7.79 3.57
N ALA A 116 16.18 7.26 2.57
CA ALA A 116 16.44 5.92 2.05
C ALA A 116 17.47 5.96 0.92
N ARG A 117 18.61 5.32 1.11
CA ARG A 117 19.75 5.34 0.18
C ARG A 117 19.37 4.90 -1.25
N LEU A 118 18.55 3.86 -1.38
CA LEU A 118 18.07 3.33 -2.67
C LEU A 118 16.74 3.95 -3.08
N GLY A 119 16.02 4.54 -2.13
CA GLY A 119 14.74 5.21 -2.36
C GLY A 119 13.56 4.55 -1.66
N VAL A 120 12.38 4.93 -2.11
CA VAL A 120 11.09 4.45 -1.58
C VAL A 120 10.29 3.81 -2.70
N ILE A 121 9.77 2.61 -2.48
CA ILE A 121 8.83 1.95 -3.38
C ILE A 121 7.46 1.81 -2.70
N ASN A 122 6.38 1.89 -3.48
CA ASN A 122 5.01 1.73 -2.99
C ASN A 122 4.26 0.67 -3.77
N LEU A 123 3.63 -0.25 -3.05
CA LEU A 123 2.68 -1.21 -3.63
C LEU A 123 1.28 -0.58 -3.61
N HIS A 124 0.83 -0.13 -4.75
CA HIS A 124 -0.48 0.47 -4.97
C HIS A 124 -1.47 -0.56 -5.51
N SER A 125 -2.68 -0.63 -4.93
CA SER A 125 -3.75 -1.54 -5.37
C SER A 125 -4.60 -0.94 -6.49
N GLY A 126 -3.95 -0.56 -7.57
CA GLY A 126 -4.53 0.01 -8.77
C GLY A 126 -3.54 -0.04 -9.93
N LEU A 127 -4.06 0.00 -11.15
CA LEU A 127 -3.24 0.06 -12.37
C LEU A 127 -2.93 1.53 -12.69
N LEU A 128 -1.65 1.89 -12.60
CA LEU A 128 -1.17 3.22 -12.91
C LEU A 128 -0.82 3.35 -14.39
N PRO A 129 -1.00 4.54 -14.99
CA PRO A 129 -1.38 5.81 -14.39
C PRO A 129 -2.88 6.08 -14.28
N GLU A 130 -3.74 5.16 -14.72
CA GLU A 130 -5.19 5.37 -14.87
C GLU A 130 -5.90 5.51 -13.52
N TYR A 131 -5.49 4.76 -12.51
CA TYR A 131 -6.18 4.68 -11.21
C TYR A 131 -5.25 5.09 -10.06
N LYS A 132 -4.97 6.41 -9.95
CA LYS A 132 -4.21 7.01 -8.84
C LYS A 132 -5.12 7.32 -7.66
N GLY A 133 -4.57 7.29 -6.45
CA GLY A 133 -5.25 7.77 -5.24
C GLY A 133 -5.97 6.69 -4.47
N VAL A 134 -7.15 7.02 -3.96
CA VAL A 134 -7.84 6.21 -2.96
C VAL A 134 -8.82 5.24 -3.61
N MET A 135 -8.90 4.01 -3.08
CA MET A 135 -9.85 2.98 -3.53
C MET A 135 -9.79 2.69 -5.04
N ALA A 136 -8.60 2.68 -5.63
CA ALA A 136 -8.40 2.50 -7.07
C ALA A 136 -9.17 1.30 -7.66
N SER A 137 -9.19 0.16 -6.96
CA SER A 137 -9.96 -1.03 -7.40
C SER A 137 -11.48 -0.79 -7.40
N PHE A 138 -12.01 0.04 -6.49
CA PHE A 138 -13.45 0.43 -6.51
C PHE A 138 -13.75 1.19 -7.80
N TRP A 139 -12.92 2.15 -8.14
CA TRP A 139 -13.08 2.96 -9.35
C TRP A 139 -12.94 2.14 -10.63
N SER A 140 -11.99 1.20 -10.65
CA SER A 140 -11.85 0.25 -11.76
C SER A 140 -13.13 -0.58 -11.93
N MET A 141 -13.69 -1.13 -10.84
CA MET A 141 -14.93 -1.91 -10.88
C MET A 141 -16.13 -1.05 -11.29
N LEU A 142 -16.25 0.18 -10.76
CA LEU A 142 -17.32 1.11 -11.12
C LEU A 142 -17.26 1.52 -12.61
N ASN A 143 -16.05 1.65 -13.15
CA ASN A 143 -15.80 1.95 -14.56
C ASN A 143 -15.87 0.68 -15.46
N LYS A 144 -16.26 -0.47 -14.89
CA LYS A 144 -16.47 -1.73 -15.62
C LYS A 144 -15.18 -2.28 -16.26
N GLU A 145 -14.04 -2.01 -15.63
CA GLU A 145 -12.81 -2.66 -16.05
C GLU A 145 -12.93 -4.18 -15.85
N VAL A 146 -12.32 -4.92 -16.76
CA VAL A 146 -12.34 -6.40 -16.72
C VAL A 146 -11.19 -6.97 -15.89
N GLU A 147 -10.22 -6.12 -15.55
CA GLU A 147 -9.05 -6.48 -14.74
C GLU A 147 -8.87 -5.49 -13.59
N LEU A 148 -8.39 -6.01 -12.47
CA LEU A 148 -7.84 -5.26 -11.34
C LEU A 148 -6.37 -5.62 -11.18
N GLY A 149 -5.61 -4.76 -10.52
CA GLY A 149 -4.20 -5.09 -10.32
C GLY A 149 -3.51 -4.26 -9.27
N THR A 150 -2.23 -4.59 -9.10
CA THR A 150 -1.28 -3.82 -8.31
C THR A 150 -0.21 -3.22 -9.21
N THR A 151 0.24 -2.06 -8.83
CA THR A 151 1.41 -1.40 -9.41
C THR A 151 2.45 -1.18 -8.32
N LEU A 152 3.64 -1.74 -8.51
CA LEU A 152 4.81 -1.37 -7.73
C LEU A 152 5.49 -0.20 -8.43
N HIS A 153 5.65 0.91 -7.73
CA HIS A 153 6.24 2.13 -8.31
C HIS A 153 7.15 2.85 -7.31
N TRP A 154 8.02 3.70 -7.83
CA TRP A 154 8.84 4.58 -7.00
C TRP A 154 8.01 5.71 -6.40
N VAL A 155 8.35 6.11 -5.17
CA VAL A 155 7.86 7.35 -4.56
C VAL A 155 9.02 8.36 -4.63
N THR A 156 8.89 9.34 -5.53
CA THR A 156 9.96 10.31 -5.81
C THR A 156 9.69 11.70 -5.21
N ASN A 157 8.45 11.99 -4.90
CA ASN A 157 7.98 13.24 -4.35
C ASN A 157 6.63 13.04 -3.64
N ARG A 158 6.05 14.12 -3.10
CA ARG A 158 4.78 14.06 -2.37
C ARG A 158 3.51 13.95 -3.23
N LYS A 159 3.64 13.90 -4.55
CA LYS A 159 2.48 13.68 -5.43
C LYS A 159 2.09 12.20 -5.39
N ILE A 160 0.81 11.94 -5.16
CA ILE A 160 0.30 10.58 -4.97
C ILE A 160 0.35 9.81 -6.29
N ASP A 161 0.95 8.63 -6.26
CA ASP A 161 0.99 7.64 -7.34
C ASP A 161 1.47 8.19 -8.69
N THR A 162 2.52 9.04 -8.66
CA THR A 162 3.07 9.67 -9.88
C THR A 162 4.46 9.18 -10.26
N GLY A 163 5.11 8.41 -9.40
CA GLY A 163 6.47 7.95 -9.65
C GLY A 163 6.53 6.79 -10.64
N HIS A 164 7.72 6.61 -11.23
CA HIS A 164 7.99 5.60 -12.25
C HIS A 164 7.57 4.18 -11.83
N VAL A 165 6.86 3.47 -12.71
CA VAL A 165 6.43 2.08 -12.48
C VAL A 165 7.64 1.15 -12.58
N ILE A 166 7.75 0.26 -11.60
CA ILE A 166 8.71 -0.84 -11.58
C ILE A 166 8.08 -2.06 -12.24
N SER A 167 6.88 -2.43 -11.81
CA SER A 167 6.13 -3.55 -12.37
C SER A 167 4.64 -3.42 -12.10
N THR A 168 3.84 -4.17 -12.86
CA THR A 168 2.39 -4.32 -12.66
C THR A 168 2.04 -5.80 -12.63
N ARG A 169 0.98 -6.15 -11.89
CA ARG A 169 0.33 -7.46 -11.95
C ARG A 169 -1.17 -7.22 -12.02
N SER A 170 -1.84 -7.90 -12.94
CA SER A 170 -3.30 -7.83 -13.06
C SER A 170 -3.95 -9.21 -13.00
N GLN A 171 -5.21 -9.23 -12.66
CA GLN A 171 -6.07 -10.39 -12.66
C GLN A 171 -7.49 -9.99 -13.05
N SER A 172 -8.24 -10.91 -13.61
CA SER A 172 -9.64 -10.65 -13.98
C SER A 172 -10.51 -10.37 -12.76
N VAL A 173 -11.43 -9.43 -12.91
CA VAL A 173 -12.47 -9.16 -11.92
C VAL A 173 -13.30 -10.42 -11.70
N GLN A 174 -13.42 -10.87 -10.46
CA GLN A 174 -14.12 -12.11 -10.11
C GLN A 174 -15.58 -11.78 -9.77
N SER A 175 -16.53 -12.31 -10.55
CA SER A 175 -17.95 -12.17 -10.26
C SER A 175 -18.29 -12.78 -8.89
N GLY A 176 -19.15 -12.12 -8.12
CA GLY A 176 -19.58 -12.59 -6.81
C GLY A 176 -18.69 -12.23 -5.64
N LEU A 177 -17.46 -11.78 -5.87
CA LEU A 177 -16.62 -11.24 -4.80
C LEU A 177 -17.01 -9.78 -4.48
N SER A 178 -16.92 -9.42 -3.18
CA SER A 178 -17.02 -8.02 -2.74
C SER A 178 -15.75 -7.23 -3.13
N TYR A 179 -15.85 -5.88 -3.14
CA TYR A 179 -14.70 -5.01 -3.30
C TYR A 179 -13.55 -5.41 -2.34
N MET A 180 -13.86 -5.59 -1.06
CA MET A 180 -12.88 -5.97 -0.05
C MET A 180 -12.14 -7.26 -0.43
N ASN A 181 -12.86 -8.28 -0.89
CA ASN A 181 -12.26 -9.56 -1.28
C ASN A 181 -11.50 -9.48 -2.61
N GLN A 182 -11.97 -8.66 -3.57
CA GLN A 182 -11.21 -8.36 -4.79
C GLN A 182 -9.85 -7.76 -4.45
N VAL A 183 -9.83 -6.71 -3.61
CA VAL A 183 -8.59 -6.05 -3.20
C VAL A 183 -7.68 -7.02 -2.44
N LEU A 184 -8.25 -7.84 -1.55
CA LEU A 184 -7.48 -8.82 -0.78
C LEU A 184 -6.73 -9.81 -1.69
N SER A 185 -7.36 -10.25 -2.76
CA SER A 185 -6.76 -11.18 -3.72
C SER A 185 -5.56 -10.62 -4.51
N LEU A 186 -5.40 -9.28 -4.54
CA LEU A 186 -4.31 -8.62 -5.25
C LEU A 186 -2.97 -8.68 -4.48
N TYR A 187 -3.00 -8.87 -3.16
CA TYR A 187 -1.78 -8.73 -2.35
C TYR A 187 -0.81 -9.91 -2.47
N GLY A 188 -1.27 -11.11 -2.80
CA GLY A 188 -0.39 -12.23 -3.12
C GLY A 188 0.53 -11.90 -4.30
N PRO A 189 -0.02 -11.65 -5.49
CA PRO A 189 0.77 -11.22 -6.66
C PRO A 189 1.56 -9.93 -6.42
N GLY A 190 1.02 -8.99 -5.63
CA GLY A 190 1.68 -7.74 -5.28
C GLY A 190 2.95 -7.93 -4.44
N VAL A 191 2.93 -8.87 -3.51
CA VAL A 191 4.11 -9.21 -2.70
C VAL A 191 5.23 -9.82 -3.55
N GLU A 192 4.91 -10.63 -4.54
CA GLU A 192 5.91 -11.15 -5.48
C GLU A 192 6.60 -10.03 -6.26
N GLN A 193 5.88 -8.96 -6.64
CA GLN A 193 6.50 -7.78 -7.25
C GLN A 193 7.54 -7.11 -6.32
N ILE A 194 7.26 -7.04 -5.03
CA ILE A 194 8.21 -6.50 -4.05
C ILE A 194 9.45 -7.38 -3.95
N ARG A 195 9.30 -8.70 -3.92
CA ARG A 195 10.42 -9.65 -3.87
C ARG A 195 11.30 -9.52 -5.10
N ASP A 196 10.70 -9.57 -6.30
CA ASP A 196 11.40 -9.40 -7.57
C ASP A 196 12.18 -8.08 -7.62
N ALA A 197 11.58 -7.00 -7.10
CA ALA A 197 12.22 -5.69 -7.05
C ALA A 197 13.40 -5.65 -6.08
N ILE A 198 13.29 -6.27 -4.90
CA ILE A 198 14.38 -6.32 -3.90
C ILE A 198 15.61 -7.05 -4.45
N GLU A 199 15.41 -8.13 -5.19
CA GLU A 199 16.51 -8.88 -5.81
C GLU A 199 17.31 -8.04 -6.81
N ASN A 200 16.67 -7.05 -7.44
CA ASN A 200 17.27 -6.20 -8.47
C ASN A 200 17.39 -4.73 -8.05
N ILE A 201 17.21 -4.41 -6.76
CA ILE A 201 16.98 -3.05 -6.29
C ILE A 201 18.14 -2.09 -6.57
N GLU A 202 19.39 -2.55 -6.49
CA GLU A 202 20.58 -1.74 -6.77
C GLU A 202 20.58 -1.27 -8.24
N GLN A 203 20.21 -2.14 -9.17
CA GLN A 203 20.11 -1.79 -10.59
C GLN A 203 18.91 -0.86 -10.85
N LEU A 204 17.77 -1.16 -10.24
CA LEU A 204 16.58 -0.32 -10.34
C LEU A 204 16.83 1.08 -9.76
N ALA A 205 17.63 1.18 -8.71
CA ALA A 205 17.93 2.45 -8.05
C ALA A 205 18.73 3.44 -8.92
N VAL A 206 19.55 2.96 -9.83
CA VAL A 206 20.36 3.80 -10.74
C VAL A 206 19.70 4.02 -12.10
N THR A 207 18.59 3.35 -12.38
CA THR A 207 17.82 3.55 -13.62
C THR A 207 17.07 4.88 -13.57
N PRO A 208 17.01 5.67 -14.66
CA PRO A 208 16.21 6.89 -14.73
C PRO A 208 14.74 6.63 -14.35
N ARG A 209 14.18 7.52 -13.54
CA ARG A 209 12.82 7.40 -12.99
C ARG A 209 11.93 8.57 -13.43
N PRO A 210 11.54 8.63 -14.72
CA PRO A 210 10.65 9.69 -15.17
C PRO A 210 9.30 9.58 -14.46
N ASP A 211 8.67 10.72 -14.18
CA ASP A 211 7.30 10.73 -13.67
C ASP A 211 6.35 10.05 -14.66
N LEU A 212 5.32 9.42 -14.14
CA LEU A 212 4.27 8.81 -14.95
C LEU A 212 3.52 9.88 -15.77
N PRO A 213 2.99 9.49 -16.94
CA PRO A 213 2.13 10.35 -17.71
C PRO A 213 0.90 10.77 -16.90
N LYS A 214 0.19 11.77 -17.42
CA LYS A 214 -1.05 12.23 -16.82
C LYS A 214 -2.05 11.07 -16.78
N GLY A 215 -2.63 10.82 -15.61
CA GLY A 215 -3.70 9.83 -15.40
C GLY A 215 -4.78 10.42 -14.51
N HIS A 216 -5.73 9.60 -14.07
CA HIS A 216 -6.83 10.05 -13.22
C HIS A 216 -6.50 9.86 -11.74
N TYR A 217 -6.78 10.88 -10.93
CA TYR A 217 -6.71 10.81 -9.49
C TYR A 217 -8.11 10.67 -8.90
N TYR A 218 -8.27 9.69 -8.05
CA TYR A 218 -9.53 9.40 -7.38
C TYR A 218 -9.40 9.61 -5.87
N SER A 219 -10.43 10.18 -5.27
CA SER A 219 -10.62 10.29 -3.82
C SER A 219 -11.56 9.19 -3.31
N PHE A 220 -12.02 9.31 -2.06
CA PHE A 220 -13.11 8.47 -1.58
C PHE A 220 -14.38 8.70 -2.41
N PRO A 221 -15.11 7.63 -2.75
CA PRO A 221 -16.34 7.76 -3.51
C PRO A 221 -17.42 8.50 -2.71
N SER A 222 -18.26 9.24 -3.42
CA SER A 222 -19.46 9.86 -2.88
C SER A 222 -20.57 8.84 -2.64
N THR A 223 -21.64 9.25 -1.95
CA THR A 223 -22.84 8.42 -1.75
C THR A 223 -23.42 7.96 -3.08
N GLU A 224 -23.53 8.86 -4.09
CA GLU A 224 -24.08 8.55 -5.41
C GLU A 224 -23.20 7.53 -6.17
N GLU A 225 -21.90 7.58 -5.99
CA GLU A 225 -20.97 6.63 -6.62
C GLU A 225 -21.06 5.25 -5.97
N ILE A 226 -21.26 5.20 -4.65
CA ILE A 226 -21.51 3.94 -3.95
C ILE A 226 -22.87 3.36 -4.35
N ASP A 227 -23.92 4.19 -4.47
CA ASP A 227 -25.24 3.76 -4.95
C ASP A 227 -25.18 3.17 -6.36
N ARG A 228 -24.39 3.80 -7.25
CA ARG A 228 -24.13 3.26 -8.61
C ARG A 228 -23.39 1.94 -8.56
N PHE A 229 -22.41 1.80 -7.68
CA PHE A 229 -21.62 0.58 -7.49
C PHE A 229 -22.52 -0.58 -7.05
N GLU A 230 -23.37 -0.36 -6.05
CA GLU A 230 -24.31 -1.36 -5.56
C GLU A 230 -25.41 -1.67 -6.59
N SER A 231 -25.91 -0.65 -7.32
CA SER A 231 -26.87 -0.84 -8.41
C SER A 231 -26.32 -1.64 -9.59
N ALA A 232 -24.99 -1.64 -9.77
CA ALA A 232 -24.30 -2.48 -10.75
C ALA A 232 -24.11 -3.94 -10.28
N GLY A 233 -24.62 -4.29 -9.10
CA GLY A 233 -24.55 -5.63 -8.52
C GLY A 233 -23.30 -5.91 -7.67
N TRP A 234 -22.47 -4.89 -7.43
CA TRP A 234 -21.30 -5.01 -6.56
C TRP A 234 -21.68 -4.76 -5.10
N ARG A 235 -20.82 -5.21 -4.18
CA ARG A 235 -20.93 -4.92 -2.75
C ARG A 235 -19.55 -4.53 -2.21
N LEU A 236 -19.51 -3.71 -1.18
CA LEU A 236 -18.25 -3.27 -0.58
C LEU A 236 -17.57 -4.39 0.24
N PHE A 237 -18.37 -5.22 0.96
CA PHE A 237 -17.89 -6.30 1.84
C PHE A 237 -18.86 -7.47 1.92
#